data_12bef0136ae1b0444b95a54d9c6c255c
#
_entry.id   12bef0136ae1b0444b95a54d9c6c255c
#
_cell.length_a   1.000
_cell.length_b   1.000
_cell.length_c   1.000
_cell.angle_alpha   90.00
_cell.angle_beta   90.00
_cell.angle_gamma   90.00
#
_symmetry.space_group_name_H-M   'P 1'
#
loop_
_entity.id
_entity.type
_entity.pdbx_description
1 polymer ?
#
loop_
_entity_poly.entity_id
_entity_poly.type
_entity_poly.pdbx_seq_one_letter_code
_entity_poly.pdbx_strand_id
1 'polypeptide(L)'
;MKNQQLLAKIQNRLTNKKTKPINIKSSYAILVPLIENANGDLSLLYQIRSENLTTQPGEISFPGGRVENGETPSQAAIRETIEELGVSMKNIRPLGKLDFLVTPYNFAIYPYLGKLTNVSVT
;
A
#
# COMPACT_ATOMS: atom_id res chain seq x y z
N MET A 1 -0.22 24.43 0.72
CA MET A 1 -0.92 23.73 -0.37
C MET A 1 -1.97 22.80 0.19
N LYS A 2 -3.11 22.80 -0.43
CA LYS A 2 -4.31 22.10 0.03
C LYS A 2 -4.06 20.59 0.29
N ASN A 3 -3.42 19.92 -0.65
CA ASN A 3 -3.21 18.47 -0.53
C ASN A 3 -2.18 18.11 0.53
N GLN A 4 -1.18 18.95 0.75
CA GLN A 4 -0.18 18.69 1.78
C GLN A 4 -0.79 18.74 3.18
N GLN A 5 -1.72 19.67 3.41
CA GLN A 5 -2.42 19.75 4.68
C GLN A 5 -3.31 18.53 4.91
N LEU A 6 -4.02 18.10 3.86
CA LEU A 6 -4.86 16.91 3.95
C LEU A 6 -4.03 15.66 4.22
N LEU A 7 -2.91 15.50 3.51
CA LEU A 7 -2.04 14.34 3.72
C LEU A 7 -1.46 14.30 5.13
N ALA A 8 -1.08 15.46 5.67
CA ALA A 8 -0.57 15.54 7.03
C ALA A 8 -1.62 15.13 8.06
N LYS A 9 -2.88 15.54 7.86
CA LYS A 9 -3.98 15.14 8.74
C LYS A 9 -4.21 13.63 8.70
N ILE A 10 -4.21 13.05 7.51
CA ILE A 10 -4.38 11.61 7.34
C ILE A 10 -3.26 10.86 8.03
N GLN A 11 -2.02 11.29 7.81
CA GLN A 11 -0.86 10.64 8.41
C GLN A 11 -0.93 10.70 9.94
N ASN A 12 -1.30 11.85 10.50
CA ASN A 12 -1.42 12.03 11.94
C ASN A 12 -2.46 11.07 12.53
N ARG A 13 -3.60 10.94 11.85
CA ARG A 13 -4.67 10.06 12.31
C ARG A 13 -4.24 8.60 12.27
N LEU A 14 -3.54 8.20 11.21
CA LEU A 14 -3.13 6.81 11.03
C LEU A 14 -2.00 6.40 11.97
N THR A 15 -1.07 7.30 12.29
CA THR A 15 0.04 6.96 13.20
C THR A 15 -0.42 6.70 14.63
N ASN A 16 -1.62 7.13 15.00
CA ASN A 16 -2.16 6.90 16.34
C ASN A 16 -2.90 5.58 16.48
N LYS A 17 -3.06 4.82 15.39
CA LYS A 17 -3.72 3.53 15.45
C LYS A 17 -2.75 2.46 15.94
N LYS A 18 -3.17 1.72 16.97
CA LYS A 18 -2.36 0.66 17.58
C LYS A 18 -3.21 -0.58 17.77
N THR A 19 -3.37 -1.35 16.71
CA THR A 19 -4.11 -2.61 16.77
C THR A 19 -3.27 -3.73 16.17
N LYS A 20 -3.41 -4.93 16.74
CA LYS A 20 -2.70 -6.11 16.24
C LYS A 20 -3.67 -7.29 16.17
N PRO A 21 -3.65 -8.04 15.09
CA PRO A 21 -4.42 -9.29 15.03
C PRO A 21 -3.76 -10.37 15.88
N ILE A 22 -4.56 -11.37 16.27
CA ILE A 22 -4.08 -12.53 17.03
C ILE A 22 -4.35 -13.80 16.23
N ASN A 23 -3.57 -14.85 16.51
CA ASN A 23 -3.70 -16.17 15.87
C ASN A 23 -3.54 -16.12 14.35
N ILE A 24 -2.51 -15.40 13.90
CA ILE A 24 -2.26 -15.20 12.47
C ILE A 24 -1.26 -16.24 11.95
N LYS A 25 -1.61 -16.86 10.82
CA LYS A 25 -0.79 -17.86 10.16
C LYS A 25 0.28 -17.26 9.27
N SER A 26 -0.07 -16.21 8.51
CA SER A 26 0.85 -15.51 7.63
C SER A 26 0.44 -14.06 7.52
N SER A 27 1.40 -13.20 7.23
CA SER A 27 1.17 -11.77 7.11
C SER A 27 1.52 -11.29 5.71
N TYR A 28 0.65 -10.45 5.16
CA TYR A 28 0.83 -9.78 3.87
C TYR A 28 0.72 -8.28 4.10
N ALA A 29 1.40 -7.52 3.28
CA ALA A 29 1.34 -6.07 3.37
C ALA A 29 1.11 -5.49 1.99
N ILE A 30 0.27 -4.47 1.90
CA ILE A 30 0.00 -3.76 0.65
C ILE A 30 0.20 -2.27 0.88
N LEU A 31 0.54 -1.58 -0.20
CA LEU A 31 0.55 -0.12 -0.20
C LEU A 31 -0.64 0.36 -1.01
N VAL A 32 -1.43 1.27 -0.43
CA VAL A 32 -2.50 1.96 -1.13
C VAL A 32 -1.92 3.28 -1.61
N PRO A 33 -1.57 3.41 -2.91
CA PRO A 33 -0.79 4.55 -3.36
C PRO A 33 -1.68 5.70 -3.76
N LEU A 34 -1.36 6.88 -3.24
CA LEU A 34 -1.96 8.14 -3.67
C LEU A 34 -1.01 8.83 -4.64
N ILE A 35 -1.54 9.33 -5.73
CA ILE A 35 -0.81 10.15 -6.67
C ILE A 35 -1.55 11.47 -6.87
N GLU A 36 -0.78 12.50 -7.23
CA GLU A 36 -1.34 13.81 -7.52
C GLU A 36 -1.29 14.01 -9.02
N ASN A 37 -2.44 14.29 -9.63
CA ASN A 37 -2.49 14.51 -11.06
C ASN A 37 -2.10 15.95 -11.42
N ALA A 38 -2.08 16.28 -12.72
CA ALA A 38 -1.67 17.58 -13.20
C ALA A 38 -2.55 18.73 -12.67
N ASN A 39 -3.78 18.44 -12.30
CA ASN A 39 -4.71 19.43 -11.75
C ASN A 39 -4.59 19.58 -10.24
N GLY A 40 -3.70 18.82 -9.60
CA GLY A 40 -3.53 18.83 -8.15
C GLY A 40 -4.51 17.97 -7.40
N ASP A 41 -5.28 17.14 -8.08
CA ASP A 41 -6.22 16.23 -7.43
C ASP A 41 -5.52 14.95 -7.05
N LEU A 42 -5.92 14.37 -5.91
CA LEU A 42 -5.40 13.10 -5.45
C LEU A 42 -6.23 11.96 -6.02
N SER A 43 -5.53 10.91 -6.44
CA SER A 43 -6.15 9.70 -6.99
C SER A 43 -5.45 8.48 -6.42
N LEU A 44 -6.12 7.34 -6.46
CA LEU A 44 -5.50 6.07 -6.11
C LEU A 44 -4.91 5.44 -7.36
N LEU A 45 -3.70 4.92 -7.23
CA LEU A 45 -3.07 4.13 -8.28
C LEU A 45 -3.30 2.66 -7.98
N TYR A 46 -3.68 1.90 -8.98
CA TYR A 46 -3.88 0.46 -8.81
C TYR A 46 -3.35 -0.26 -10.03
N GLN A 47 -3.15 -1.57 -9.88
CA GLN A 47 -2.70 -2.45 -10.93
C GLN A 47 -3.84 -3.34 -11.39
N ILE A 48 -3.84 -3.69 -12.66
CA ILE A 48 -4.74 -4.70 -13.20
C ILE A 48 -3.91 -5.96 -13.40
N ARG A 49 -4.34 -7.06 -12.75
CA ARG A 49 -3.62 -8.33 -12.87
C ARG A 49 -3.75 -8.86 -14.30
N SER A 50 -2.67 -9.51 -14.75
CA SER A 50 -2.64 -10.05 -16.09
C SER A 50 -3.76 -11.06 -16.31
N GLU A 51 -4.37 -11.02 -17.51
CA GLU A 51 -5.37 -12.01 -17.91
C GLU A 51 -4.79 -13.42 -18.00
N ASN A 52 -3.45 -13.53 -18.11
CA ASN A 52 -2.79 -14.83 -18.23
C ASN A 52 -2.49 -15.49 -16.88
N LEU A 53 -2.80 -14.82 -15.77
CA LEU A 53 -2.59 -15.40 -14.45
C LEU A 53 -3.65 -16.45 -14.15
N THR A 54 -3.25 -17.50 -13.46
CA THR A 54 -4.17 -18.58 -13.07
C THR A 54 -5.05 -18.19 -11.88
N THR A 55 -4.59 -17.22 -11.07
CA THR A 55 -5.35 -16.73 -9.92
C THR A 55 -5.70 -15.27 -10.13
N GLN A 56 -6.98 -14.95 -9.97
CA GLN A 56 -7.52 -13.60 -10.03
C GLN A 56 -7.06 -12.81 -11.27
N PRO A 57 -7.17 -13.38 -12.48
CA PRO A 57 -6.79 -12.66 -13.71
C PRO A 57 -7.70 -11.47 -13.93
N GLY A 58 -7.16 -10.34 -14.39
CA GLY A 58 -7.91 -9.14 -14.71
C GLY A 58 -8.42 -8.36 -13.51
N GLU A 59 -8.17 -8.80 -12.28
CA GLU A 59 -8.62 -8.11 -11.09
C GLU A 59 -7.74 -6.90 -10.75
N ILE A 60 -8.36 -5.92 -10.12
CA ILE A 60 -7.67 -4.72 -9.66
C ILE A 60 -7.00 -5.03 -8.32
N SER A 61 -5.75 -4.60 -8.17
CA SER A 61 -5.01 -4.81 -6.93
C SER A 61 -4.07 -3.64 -6.65
N PHE A 62 -3.65 -3.54 -5.40
CA PHE A 62 -2.59 -2.63 -5.00
C PHE A 62 -1.28 -3.40 -4.86
N PRO A 63 -0.11 -2.72 -5.00
CA PRO A 63 1.17 -3.41 -4.83
C PRO A 63 1.29 -3.97 -3.42
N GLY A 64 1.82 -5.18 -3.32
CA GLY A 64 1.98 -5.82 -2.03
C GLY A 64 2.41 -7.26 -2.15
N GLY A 65 2.68 -7.87 -1.01
CA GLY A 65 3.09 -9.25 -0.95
C GLY A 65 3.32 -9.71 0.48
N ARG A 66 3.92 -10.88 0.58
CA ARG A 66 4.15 -11.53 1.86
C ARG A 66 5.24 -10.81 2.65
N VAL A 67 5.00 -10.65 3.96
CA VAL A 67 6.00 -10.12 4.88
C VAL A 67 7.04 -11.23 5.11
N GLU A 68 8.31 -10.92 4.83
CA GLU A 68 9.40 -11.88 4.97
C GLU A 68 10.00 -11.82 6.37
N ASN A 69 10.77 -12.86 6.72
CA ASN A 69 11.42 -12.92 8.04
C ASN A 69 12.35 -11.72 8.23
N GLY A 70 12.26 -11.10 9.41
CA GLY A 70 13.09 -9.95 9.74
C GLY A 70 12.58 -8.63 9.17
N GLU A 71 11.45 -8.65 8.49
CA GLU A 71 10.86 -7.50 7.83
C GLU A 71 9.60 -7.07 8.57
N THR A 72 9.42 -5.75 8.74
CA THR A 72 8.13 -5.24 9.25
C THR A 72 7.13 -5.22 8.11
N PRO A 73 5.81 -5.21 8.41
CA PRO A 73 4.82 -5.08 7.34
C PRO A 73 4.99 -3.83 6.49
N SER A 74 5.35 -2.69 7.11
CA SER A 74 5.56 -1.47 6.32
C SER A 74 6.76 -1.59 5.39
N GLN A 75 7.82 -2.26 5.82
CA GLN A 75 8.97 -2.53 4.96
C GLN A 75 8.58 -3.43 3.79
N ALA A 76 7.76 -4.44 4.04
CA ALA A 76 7.27 -5.32 2.98
C ALA A 76 6.43 -4.56 1.95
N ALA A 77 5.54 -3.70 2.42
CA ALA A 77 4.70 -2.90 1.52
C ALA A 77 5.54 -2.01 0.62
N ILE A 78 6.57 -1.37 1.18
CA ILE A 78 7.47 -0.50 0.41
C ILE A 78 8.29 -1.32 -0.56
N ARG A 79 8.87 -2.43 -0.12
CA ARG A 79 9.67 -3.31 -0.98
C ARG A 79 8.87 -3.79 -2.18
N GLU A 80 7.68 -4.30 -1.94
CA GLU A 80 6.82 -4.80 -3.02
C GLU A 80 6.41 -3.68 -3.98
N THR A 81 6.18 -2.46 -3.47
CA THR A 81 5.84 -1.33 -4.30
C THR A 81 7.00 -0.98 -5.24
N ILE A 82 8.23 -0.97 -4.73
CA ILE A 82 9.42 -0.72 -5.54
C ILE A 82 9.56 -1.79 -6.62
N GLU A 83 9.39 -3.06 -6.25
CA GLU A 83 9.53 -4.16 -7.19
C GLU A 83 8.45 -4.13 -8.28
N GLU A 84 7.21 -3.89 -7.90
CA GLU A 84 6.09 -3.99 -8.83
C GLU A 84 5.90 -2.74 -9.69
N LEU A 85 6.13 -1.55 -9.15
CA LEU A 85 5.91 -0.30 -9.86
C LEU A 85 7.17 0.32 -10.42
N GLY A 86 8.35 -0.17 -10.00
CA GLY A 86 9.62 0.38 -10.46
C GLY A 86 9.92 1.77 -9.93
N VAL A 87 9.28 2.16 -8.84
CA VAL A 87 9.53 3.47 -8.23
C VAL A 87 10.75 3.40 -7.32
N SER A 88 11.36 4.56 -7.05
CA SER A 88 12.45 4.68 -6.10
C SER A 88 11.90 4.90 -4.70
N MET A 89 12.63 4.44 -3.69
CA MET A 89 12.22 4.64 -2.31
C MET A 89 12.03 6.12 -1.97
N LYS A 90 12.84 7.01 -2.52
CA LYS A 90 12.73 8.45 -2.27
C LYS A 90 11.43 9.05 -2.78
N ASN A 91 10.75 8.35 -3.69
CA ASN A 91 9.49 8.79 -4.26
C ASN A 91 8.28 8.20 -3.54
N ILE A 92 8.49 7.50 -2.44
CA ILE A 92 7.43 6.93 -1.62
C ILE A 92 7.40 7.68 -0.29
N ARG A 93 6.29 8.37 -0.02
CA ARG A 93 6.08 9.03 1.27
C ARG A 93 5.06 8.22 2.06
N PRO A 94 5.49 7.43 3.06
CA PRO A 94 4.54 6.70 3.90
C PRO A 94 3.70 7.68 4.71
N LEU A 95 2.40 7.45 4.75
CA LEU A 95 1.48 8.28 5.53
C LEU A 95 0.99 7.59 6.80
N GLY A 96 0.91 6.26 6.78
CA GLY A 96 0.50 5.51 7.94
C GLY A 96 -0.22 4.23 7.58
N LYS A 97 -0.52 3.43 8.59
CA LYS A 97 -1.21 2.16 8.37
C LYS A 97 -2.73 2.35 8.46
N LEU A 98 -3.43 1.61 7.61
CA LEU A 98 -4.87 1.51 7.66
C LEU A 98 -5.25 0.30 8.54
N ASP A 99 -6.54 0.06 8.70
CA ASP A 99 -6.99 -1.09 9.48
C ASP A 99 -6.61 -2.38 8.78
N PHE A 100 -6.07 -3.32 9.55
CA PHE A 100 -5.73 -4.62 8.98
C PHE A 100 -6.98 -5.45 8.74
N LEU A 101 -6.84 -6.42 7.84
CA LEU A 101 -7.90 -7.38 7.53
C LEU A 101 -7.39 -8.79 7.85
N VAL A 102 -8.30 -9.65 8.30
CA VAL A 102 -7.98 -11.06 8.48
C VAL A 102 -8.86 -11.86 7.53
N THR A 103 -8.22 -12.65 6.68
CA THR A 103 -8.94 -13.47 5.72
C THR A 103 -9.54 -14.71 6.42
N PRO A 104 -10.49 -15.40 5.77
CA PRO A 104 -11.02 -16.66 6.33
C PRO A 104 -9.95 -17.75 6.54
N TYR A 105 -8.78 -17.61 5.94
CA TYR A 105 -7.68 -18.56 6.08
C TYR A 105 -6.67 -18.15 7.14
N ASN A 106 -7.00 -17.17 7.99
CA ASN A 106 -6.14 -16.65 9.07
C ASN A 106 -4.87 -15.96 8.55
N PHE A 107 -4.94 -15.35 7.37
CA PHE A 107 -3.90 -14.47 6.89
C PHE A 107 -4.26 -13.04 7.25
N ALA A 108 -3.29 -12.30 7.79
CA ALA A 108 -3.46 -10.88 8.04
C ALA A 108 -2.98 -10.10 6.83
N ILE A 109 -3.73 -9.08 6.45
CA ILE A 109 -3.33 -8.13 5.41
C ILE A 109 -3.20 -6.77 6.05
N TYR A 110 -2.01 -6.19 5.98
CA TYR A 110 -1.68 -4.90 6.55
C TYR A 110 -1.61 -3.85 5.44
N PRO A 111 -2.64 -3.02 5.28
CA PRO A 111 -2.58 -1.97 4.27
C PRO A 111 -1.94 -0.71 4.84
N TYR A 112 -1.13 -0.06 4.01
CA TYR A 112 -0.49 1.21 4.33
C TYR A 112 -0.86 2.23 3.26
N LEU A 113 -1.08 3.46 3.69
CA LEU A 113 -1.32 4.56 2.77
C LEU A 113 0.00 5.26 2.51
N GLY A 114 0.32 5.52 1.25
CA GLY A 114 1.53 6.22 0.88
C GLY A 114 1.31 7.09 -0.35
N LYS A 115 2.02 8.22 -0.40
CA LYS A 115 1.99 9.08 -1.59
C LYS A 115 3.19 8.75 -2.46
N LEU A 116 2.95 8.58 -3.75
CA LEU A 116 3.98 8.35 -4.74
C LEU A 116 4.19 9.59 -5.59
N THR A 117 5.46 9.83 -5.95
CA THR A 117 5.84 10.90 -6.88
C THR A 117 6.64 10.28 -8.02
N ASN A 118 6.69 10.97 -9.16
CA ASN A 118 7.44 10.54 -10.34
C ASN A 118 7.03 9.16 -10.83
N VAL A 119 5.73 8.92 -10.87
CA VAL A 119 5.16 7.66 -11.36
C VAL A 119 4.55 7.89 -12.73
N SER A 120 4.93 7.03 -13.70
CA SER A 120 4.28 7.03 -15.01
C SER A 120 2.99 6.23 -14.93
N VAL A 121 1.90 6.84 -15.38
CA VAL A 121 0.59 6.20 -15.42
C VAL A 121 0.17 6.07 -16.88
N THR A 122 -0.08 4.85 -17.34
CA THR A 122 -0.52 4.60 -18.72
C THR A 122 -1.90 4.00 -18.74
#